data_726c0de3afb7a5f15c85982575e1b25c
#
_entry.id   726c0de3afb7a5f15c85982575e1b25c
#
_cell.length_a   1.000
_cell.length_b   1.000
_cell.length_c   1.000
_cell.angle_alpha   90.00
_cell.angle_beta   90.00
_cell.angle_gamma   90.00
#
_symmetry.space_group_name_H-M   'P 1'
#
loop_
_entity.id
_entity.type
_entity.pdbx_description
1 polymer ?
#
loop_
_entity_poly.entity_id
_entity_poly.type
_entity_poly.pdbx_seq_one_letter_code
_entity_poly.pdbx_strand_id
1 'polypeptide(L)'
;MVVDGINISTSGKIIRIARVSAEGYEFVDDPPSFISDMKKNNIKADIFTFTQKLPETKPMYRYYMEWDNVAALPITSFEHWWTKQLNDKTRNMIRRAEKKGVVVKIVDFDDEFARGITNIYNESPMRQGKPFWH
;
A
#
# COMPACT_ATOMS: atom_id res chain seq x y z
N MET A 1 -5.16 10.04 -12.65
CA MET A 1 -4.39 11.08 -13.38
C MET A 1 -2.94 10.96 -12.95
N VAL A 2 -1.99 11.30 -13.83
CA VAL A 2 -0.56 11.20 -13.50
C VAL A 2 0.07 12.59 -13.49
N VAL A 3 0.83 12.91 -12.44
CA VAL A 3 1.63 14.14 -12.30
C VAL A 3 3.02 13.72 -11.84
N ASP A 4 4.05 14.12 -12.57
CA ASP A 4 5.45 13.76 -12.30
C ASP A 4 5.68 12.27 -12.03
N GLY A 5 4.98 11.41 -12.79
CA GLY A 5 5.05 9.96 -12.62
C GLY A 5 4.22 9.39 -11.47
N ILE A 6 3.63 10.23 -10.61
CA ILE A 6 2.81 9.83 -9.47
C ILE A 6 1.34 9.79 -9.87
N ASN A 7 0.66 8.71 -9.51
CA ASN A 7 -0.77 8.55 -9.75
C ASN A 7 -1.61 9.31 -8.72
N ILE A 8 -2.49 10.19 -9.20
CA ILE A 8 -3.40 10.98 -8.38
C ILE A 8 -4.84 10.54 -8.60
N SER A 9 -5.53 10.24 -7.53
CA SER A 9 -6.98 10.03 -7.49
C SER A 9 -7.68 11.24 -6.90
N THR A 10 -8.87 11.55 -7.38
CA THR A 10 -9.71 12.65 -6.85
C THR A 10 -11.06 12.12 -6.44
N SER A 11 -11.57 12.59 -5.32
CA SER A 11 -12.88 12.20 -4.78
C SER A 11 -13.59 13.44 -4.18
N GLY A 12 -14.90 13.31 -3.93
CA GLY A 12 -15.72 14.37 -3.36
C GLY A 12 -16.50 15.18 -4.41
N LYS A 13 -17.71 15.61 -4.04
CA LYS A 13 -18.62 16.41 -4.90
C LYS A 13 -18.62 17.89 -4.55
N ILE A 14 -18.62 18.22 -3.27
CA ILE A 14 -18.64 19.60 -2.75
C ILE A 14 -17.21 20.03 -2.45
N ILE A 15 -16.50 19.27 -1.62
CA ILE A 15 -15.06 19.44 -1.38
C ILE A 15 -14.37 18.32 -2.15
N ARG A 16 -13.43 18.68 -3.01
CA ARG A 16 -12.63 17.75 -3.80
C ARG A 16 -11.31 17.48 -3.10
N ILE A 17 -11.05 16.22 -2.84
CA ILE A 17 -9.81 15.77 -2.23
C ILE A 17 -8.99 15.03 -3.30
N ALA A 18 -7.79 15.51 -3.57
CA ALA A 18 -6.79 14.78 -4.34
C ALA A 18 -5.87 14.04 -3.38
N ARG A 19 -5.51 12.81 -3.74
CA ARG A 19 -4.58 11.98 -2.97
C ARG A 19 -3.66 11.22 -3.90
N VAL A 20 -2.47 10.87 -3.41
CA VAL A 20 -1.60 9.91 -4.07
C VAL A 20 -2.31 8.55 -4.06
N SER A 21 -2.45 7.91 -5.23
CA SER A 21 -3.23 6.66 -5.35
C SER A 21 -2.55 5.47 -4.68
N ALA A 22 -1.22 5.43 -4.69
CA ALA A 22 -0.40 4.40 -4.09
C ALA A 22 0.25 4.91 -2.79
N GLU A 23 -0.57 5.34 -1.82
CA GLU A 23 -0.10 5.78 -0.50
C GLU A 23 0.79 4.69 0.14
N GLY A 24 1.97 5.12 0.61
CA GLY A 24 2.97 4.24 1.19
C GLY A 24 3.99 3.66 0.19
N TYR A 25 3.77 3.83 -1.12
CA TYR A 25 4.70 3.40 -2.18
C TYR A 25 5.18 4.55 -3.08
N GLU A 26 4.33 5.56 -3.30
CA GLU A 26 4.66 6.77 -4.05
C GLU A 26 4.69 7.96 -3.08
N PHE A 27 5.74 8.78 -3.16
CA PHE A 27 5.96 9.88 -2.23
C PHE A 27 6.19 11.19 -2.97
N VAL A 28 5.75 12.29 -2.37
CA VAL A 28 5.95 13.64 -2.90
C VAL A 28 7.13 14.26 -2.18
N ASP A 29 8.25 14.43 -2.89
CA ASP A 29 9.48 14.97 -2.30
C ASP A 29 9.44 16.51 -2.18
N ASP A 30 8.78 17.20 -3.12
CA ASP A 30 8.58 18.66 -3.10
C ASP A 30 7.09 19.00 -3.26
N PRO A 31 6.32 19.07 -2.16
CA PRO A 31 4.89 19.35 -2.23
C PRO A 31 4.52 20.69 -2.88
N PRO A 32 5.24 21.82 -2.67
CA PRO A 32 4.96 23.07 -3.38
C PRO A 32 5.06 22.95 -4.90
N SER A 33 6.14 22.34 -5.39
CA SER A 33 6.30 22.10 -6.84
C SER A 33 5.23 21.17 -7.36
N PHE A 34 4.97 20.07 -6.67
CA PHE A 34 3.96 19.09 -7.06
C PHE A 34 2.54 19.70 -7.15
N ILE A 35 2.16 20.55 -6.18
CA ILE A 35 0.88 21.30 -6.21
C ILE A 35 0.82 22.23 -7.41
N SER A 36 1.93 22.89 -7.76
CA SER A 36 2.00 23.74 -8.95
C SER A 36 1.75 22.90 -10.22
N ASP A 37 2.35 21.74 -10.33
CA ASP A 37 2.21 20.86 -11.48
C ASP A 37 0.82 20.20 -11.54
N MET A 38 0.21 19.89 -10.41
CA MET A 38 -1.21 19.52 -10.36
C MET A 38 -2.10 20.60 -10.97
N LYS A 39 -1.87 21.89 -10.64
CA LYS A 39 -2.61 23.01 -11.19
C LYS A 39 -2.40 23.18 -12.71
N LYS A 40 -1.16 23.04 -13.19
CA LYS A 40 -0.83 23.07 -14.62
C LYS A 40 -1.54 21.95 -15.39
N ASN A 41 -1.69 20.79 -14.78
CA ASN A 41 -2.41 19.64 -15.33
C ASN A 41 -3.94 19.72 -15.11
N ASN A 42 -4.48 20.87 -14.72
CA ASN A 42 -5.91 21.10 -14.49
C ASN A 42 -6.54 20.15 -13.46
N ILE A 43 -5.78 19.61 -12.52
CA ILE A 43 -6.32 18.83 -11.41
C ILE A 43 -6.95 19.78 -10.40
N LYS A 44 -8.29 19.79 -10.39
CA LYS A 44 -9.07 20.63 -9.46
C LYS A 44 -9.26 19.88 -8.17
N ALA A 45 -8.66 20.37 -7.09
CA ALA A 45 -8.84 19.86 -5.74
C ALA A 45 -8.80 21.02 -4.75
N ASP A 46 -9.58 20.90 -3.69
CA ASP A 46 -9.61 21.86 -2.57
C ASP A 46 -8.61 21.45 -1.50
N ILE A 47 -8.38 20.13 -1.36
CA ILE A 47 -7.43 19.53 -0.42
C ILE A 47 -6.56 18.56 -1.20
N PHE A 48 -5.26 18.58 -0.91
CA PHE A 48 -4.32 17.55 -1.38
C PHE A 48 -3.71 16.83 -0.18
N THR A 49 -3.75 15.49 -0.19
CA THR A 49 -3.17 14.65 0.85
C THR A 49 -2.07 13.76 0.28
N PHE A 50 -1.01 13.60 1.05
CA PHE A 50 0.12 12.73 0.72
C PHE A 50 0.77 12.20 2.01
N THR A 51 1.47 11.10 1.90
CA THR A 51 2.21 10.47 3.00
C THR A 51 3.66 10.91 2.97
N GLN A 52 4.22 11.25 4.13
CA GLN A 52 5.63 11.53 4.29
C GLN A 52 6.43 10.23 4.23
N LYS A 53 7.58 10.27 3.53
CA LYS A 53 8.42 9.11 3.32
C LYS A 53 9.14 8.66 4.58
N LEU A 54 9.17 7.34 4.83
CA LEU A 54 10.06 6.74 5.81
C LEU A 54 11.53 6.83 5.34
N PRO A 55 12.51 6.95 6.25
CA PRO A 55 12.41 6.79 7.70
C PRO A 55 12.11 8.08 8.48
N GLU A 56 11.76 9.16 7.81
CA GLU A 56 11.52 10.45 8.48
C GLU A 56 10.28 10.38 9.38
N THR A 57 10.51 10.39 10.69
CA THR A 57 9.44 10.32 11.70
C THR A 57 9.11 11.68 12.33
N LYS A 58 9.76 12.74 11.89
CA LYS A 58 9.46 14.11 12.30
C LYS A 58 8.78 14.85 11.16
N PRO A 59 7.88 15.81 11.45
CA PRO A 59 7.25 16.61 10.40
C PRO A 59 8.30 17.34 9.56
N MET A 60 8.32 17.10 8.25
CA MET A 60 9.19 17.79 7.30
C MET A 60 8.56 19.09 6.79
N TYR A 61 7.23 19.19 6.84
CA TYR A 61 6.47 20.28 6.24
C TYR A 61 5.61 21.00 7.27
N ARG A 62 5.27 22.28 7.02
CA ARG A 62 4.39 23.08 7.88
C ARG A 62 2.91 22.96 7.49
N TYR A 63 2.48 21.80 6.99
CA TYR A 63 1.09 21.51 6.69
C TYR A 63 0.39 20.89 7.90
N TYR A 64 -0.93 20.91 7.89
CA TYR A 64 -1.71 20.09 8.81
C TYR A 64 -1.33 18.62 8.63
N MET A 65 -1.17 17.91 9.72
CA MET A 65 -0.67 16.56 9.72
C MET A 65 -1.46 15.69 10.68
N GLU A 66 -1.72 14.46 10.25
CA GLU A 66 -2.21 13.39 11.10
C GLU A 66 -1.14 12.31 11.24
N TRP A 67 -1.03 11.75 12.44
CA TRP A 67 -0.11 10.64 12.70
C TRP A 67 -0.78 9.33 12.31
N ASP A 68 -0.06 8.51 11.57
CA ASP A 68 -0.45 7.14 11.29
C ASP A 68 0.63 6.15 11.79
N ASN A 69 0.21 4.93 12.11
CA ASN A 69 1.10 3.88 12.57
C ASN A 69 1.37 2.89 11.44
N VAL A 70 2.61 2.86 10.97
CA VAL A 70 3.05 1.93 9.94
C VAL A 70 4.04 0.93 10.52
N ALA A 71 3.77 -0.35 10.30
CA ALA A 71 4.73 -1.40 10.60
C ALA A 71 5.76 -1.46 9.47
N ALA A 72 6.98 -1.04 9.73
CA ALA A 72 8.07 -1.05 8.77
C ALA A 72 9.21 -1.96 9.23
N LEU A 73 9.67 -2.83 8.34
CA LEU A 73 10.81 -3.71 8.57
C LEU A 73 11.94 -3.31 7.62
N PRO A 74 13.04 -2.71 8.11
CA PRO A 74 14.18 -2.41 7.26
C PRO A 74 14.88 -3.70 6.84
N ILE A 75 14.94 -3.94 5.52
CA ILE A 75 15.58 -5.12 4.95
C ILE A 75 16.81 -4.67 4.16
N THR A 76 17.97 -5.21 4.49
CA THR A 76 19.23 -4.97 3.78
C THR A 76 19.52 -6.04 2.73
N SER A 77 19.22 -7.31 3.06
CA SER A 77 19.29 -8.45 2.15
C SER A 77 18.31 -9.54 2.59
N PHE A 78 17.94 -10.42 1.65
CA PHE A 78 17.13 -11.59 1.97
C PHE A 78 17.80 -12.48 3.02
N GLU A 79 19.10 -12.74 2.88
CA GLU A 79 19.86 -13.57 3.81
C GLU A 79 19.87 -12.99 5.22
N HIS A 80 20.10 -11.68 5.36
CA HIS A 80 20.05 -11.01 6.65
C HIS A 80 18.66 -11.10 7.27
N TRP A 81 17.62 -10.76 6.49
CA TRP A 81 16.23 -10.88 6.93
C TRP A 81 15.89 -12.30 7.37
N TRP A 82 16.23 -13.30 6.54
CA TRP A 82 15.94 -14.71 6.81
C TRP A 82 16.64 -15.23 8.06
N THR A 83 17.93 -14.92 8.23
CA THR A 83 18.75 -15.52 9.29
C THR A 83 18.75 -14.74 10.59
N LYS A 84 18.58 -13.40 10.54
CA LYS A 84 18.73 -12.51 11.70
C LYS A 84 17.46 -11.84 12.16
N GLN A 85 16.57 -11.48 11.24
CA GLN A 85 15.35 -10.74 11.59
C GLN A 85 14.14 -11.66 11.74
N LEU A 86 14.05 -12.72 10.94
CA LEU A 86 12.96 -13.68 11.04
C LEU A 86 13.18 -14.63 12.23
N ASN A 87 12.17 -14.81 13.08
CA ASN A 87 12.28 -15.71 14.21
C ASN A 87 12.26 -17.21 13.80
N ASP A 88 12.81 -18.07 14.65
CA ASP A 88 12.91 -19.51 14.38
C ASP A 88 11.57 -20.18 14.18
N LYS A 89 10.54 -19.75 14.91
CA LYS A 89 9.19 -20.30 14.78
C LYS A 89 8.66 -20.10 13.35
N THR A 90 8.80 -18.90 12.81
CA THR A 90 8.35 -18.58 11.44
C THR A 90 9.15 -19.37 10.41
N ARG A 91 10.48 -19.44 10.53
CA ARG A 91 11.32 -20.27 9.64
C ARG A 91 10.90 -21.72 9.65
N ASN A 92 10.64 -22.27 10.83
CA ASN A 92 10.19 -23.66 10.97
C ASN A 92 8.79 -23.89 10.37
N MET A 93 7.88 -22.90 10.49
CA MET A 93 6.57 -22.97 9.85
C MET A 93 6.68 -22.97 8.32
N ILE A 94 7.55 -22.15 7.75
CA ILE A 94 7.80 -22.11 6.30
C ILE A 94 8.33 -23.46 5.81
N ARG A 95 9.40 -23.99 6.46
CA ARG A 95 9.95 -25.31 6.12
C ARG A 95 8.92 -26.43 6.24
N ARG A 96 8.02 -26.33 7.23
CA ARG A 96 6.93 -27.30 7.40
C ARG A 96 5.88 -27.19 6.30
N ALA A 97 5.57 -25.98 5.85
CA ALA A 97 4.65 -25.75 4.74
C ALA A 97 5.21 -26.33 3.43
N GLU A 98 6.50 -26.07 3.13
CA GLU A 98 7.19 -26.63 1.98
C GLU A 98 7.18 -28.17 1.99
N LYS A 99 7.49 -28.79 3.15
CA LYS A 99 7.41 -30.26 3.32
C LYS A 99 6.00 -30.82 3.13
N LYS A 100 4.96 -30.00 3.30
CA LYS A 100 3.56 -30.36 3.04
C LYS A 100 3.11 -30.09 1.60
N GLY A 101 4.03 -29.69 0.74
CA GLY A 101 3.74 -29.43 -0.68
C GLY A 101 3.20 -28.03 -1.00
N VAL A 102 3.29 -27.08 -0.05
CA VAL A 102 2.95 -25.67 -0.35
C VAL A 102 4.02 -25.10 -1.26
N VAL A 103 3.59 -24.59 -2.40
CA VAL A 103 4.44 -23.97 -3.43
C VAL A 103 4.02 -22.53 -3.64
N VAL A 104 4.99 -21.60 -3.64
CA VAL A 104 4.77 -20.21 -4.02
C VAL A 104 5.05 -20.06 -5.52
N LYS A 105 4.11 -19.48 -6.25
CA LYS A 105 4.24 -19.21 -7.69
C LYS A 105 4.01 -17.73 -7.96
N ILE A 106 4.76 -17.19 -8.92
CA ILE A 106 4.45 -15.92 -9.55
C ILE A 106 3.52 -16.23 -10.72
N VAL A 107 2.37 -15.59 -10.74
CA VAL A 107 1.35 -15.78 -11.78
C VAL A 107 0.94 -14.41 -12.33
N ASP A 108 0.42 -14.39 -13.54
CA ASP A 108 -0.13 -13.17 -14.13
C ASP A 108 -1.43 -12.77 -13.41
N PHE A 109 -1.65 -11.47 -13.32
CA PHE A 109 -2.90 -10.95 -12.77
C PHE A 109 -3.94 -10.86 -13.88
N ASP A 110 -4.73 -11.92 -14.01
CA ASP A 110 -5.77 -12.06 -15.01
C ASP A 110 -7.14 -12.37 -14.36
N ASP A 111 -8.18 -12.52 -15.21
CA ASP A 111 -9.54 -12.81 -14.75
C ASP A 111 -9.66 -14.18 -14.09
N GLU A 112 -8.84 -15.15 -14.46
CA GLU A 112 -8.84 -16.49 -13.85
C GLU A 112 -8.30 -16.42 -12.43
N PHE A 113 -7.19 -15.71 -12.25
CA PHE A 113 -6.61 -15.45 -10.93
C PHE A 113 -7.58 -14.67 -10.03
N ALA A 114 -8.23 -13.61 -10.55
CA ALA A 114 -9.20 -12.83 -9.81
C ALA A 114 -10.42 -13.69 -9.37
N ARG A 115 -10.93 -14.54 -10.26
CA ARG A 115 -12.00 -15.49 -9.91
C ARG A 115 -11.56 -16.50 -8.87
N GLY A 116 -10.33 -17.01 -8.96
CA GLY A 116 -9.75 -17.93 -7.98
C GLY A 116 -9.70 -17.31 -6.58
N ILE A 117 -9.22 -16.07 -6.46
CA ILE A 117 -9.21 -15.32 -5.19
C ILE A 117 -10.65 -15.13 -4.67
N THR A 118 -11.59 -14.71 -5.51
CA THR A 118 -12.99 -14.52 -5.13
C THR A 118 -13.60 -15.80 -4.58
N ASN A 119 -13.34 -16.94 -5.21
CA ASN A 119 -13.82 -18.23 -4.73
C ASN A 119 -13.28 -18.57 -3.34
N ILE A 120 -11.97 -18.37 -3.10
CA ILE A 120 -11.35 -18.59 -1.79
C ILE A 120 -11.99 -17.69 -0.72
N TYR A 121 -12.21 -16.41 -1.03
CA TYR A 121 -12.87 -15.50 -0.09
C TYR A 121 -14.32 -15.92 0.22
N ASN A 122 -15.04 -16.45 -0.76
CA ASN A 122 -16.43 -16.88 -0.62
C ASN A 122 -16.59 -18.24 0.09
N GLU A 123 -15.52 -19.02 0.28
CA GLU A 123 -15.53 -20.21 1.15
C GLU A 123 -15.87 -19.88 2.61
N SER A 124 -15.64 -18.63 3.03
CA SER A 124 -15.95 -18.15 4.37
C SER A 124 -17.03 -17.06 4.31
N PRO A 125 -18.32 -17.42 4.24
CA PRO A 125 -19.41 -16.46 4.05
C PRO A 125 -19.60 -15.50 5.24
N MET A 126 -18.96 -15.80 6.37
CA MET A 126 -19.01 -14.97 7.59
C MET A 126 -17.60 -14.49 7.95
N ARG A 127 -17.40 -13.19 8.09
CA ARG A 127 -16.16 -12.59 8.54
C ARG A 127 -16.41 -11.60 9.67
N GLN A 128 -15.72 -11.78 10.79
CA GLN A 128 -15.91 -10.96 11.99
C GLN A 128 -17.39 -10.89 12.46
N GLY A 129 -18.13 -12.01 12.32
CA GLY A 129 -19.52 -12.10 12.72
C GLY A 129 -20.54 -11.44 11.79
N LYS A 130 -20.10 -10.97 10.61
CA LYS A 130 -20.98 -10.36 9.59
C LYS A 130 -20.92 -11.16 8.28
N PRO A 131 -22.05 -11.23 7.52
CA PRO A 131 -22.02 -11.78 6.16
C PRO A 131 -21.03 -11.00 5.30
N PHE A 132 -20.23 -11.71 4.54
CA PHE A 132 -19.20 -11.15 3.69
C PHE A 132 -19.34 -11.75 2.28
N TRP A 133 -19.66 -10.90 1.30
CA TRP A 133 -19.86 -11.28 -0.10
C TRP A 133 -18.99 -10.38 -0.99
N HIS A 134 -18.40 -10.96 -1.99
CA HIS A 134 -17.69 -10.26 -3.08
C HIS A 134 -18.45 -10.37 -4.38
#